data_ea7fbfd1606ece8e0d5ea1887bc4df0d
#
_entry.id   ea7fbfd1606ece8e0d5ea1887bc4df0d
#
_cell.length_a   1.000
_cell.length_b   1.000
_cell.length_c   1.000
_cell.angle_alpha   90.00
_cell.angle_beta   90.00
_cell.angle_gamma   90.00
#
_symmetry.space_group_name_H-M   'P 1'
#
loop_
_entity.id
_entity.type
_entity.pdbx_description
1 polymer ?
#
loop_
_entity_poly.entity_id
_entity_poly.type
_entity_poly.pdbx_seq_one_letter_code
_entity_poly.pdbx_strand_id
1 'polypeptide(L)'
;GPVSPPGGDISEPVSQATLRIVKVFWGLDSSLAYKRHFPAINWLTSYSLYQAKVDAWADENVEPNFSAQRTEAMRLLQTEAELNEIVQLVGVDALSHGDRLILETARSIREDFLHQNSFHEVDTYTSLHKQYRMMKLILTFYKEANEAIKQGVTIQKLTKMDVIERIGRAKYVEEMNVDKSYDEIEREIKTEVAELIRKGADEL
;
A
#
# COMPACT_ATOMS: atom_id res chain seq x y z
N GLY A 1 -11.49 10.63 16.78
CA GLY A 1 -12.01 9.29 17.00
C GLY A 1 -11.32 8.61 18.18
N PRO A 2 -11.96 7.63 18.82
CA PRO A 2 -11.32 6.88 19.89
C PRO A 2 -10.19 6.00 19.35
N VAL A 3 -9.19 5.84 20.19
CA VAL A 3 -7.97 5.07 19.93
C VAL A 3 -7.93 3.92 20.93
N SER A 4 -7.37 2.76 20.53
CA SER A 4 -7.22 1.63 21.43
C SER A 4 -6.32 1.98 22.63
N PRO A 5 -6.49 1.29 23.77
CA PRO A 5 -5.60 1.42 24.92
C PRO A 5 -4.14 1.13 24.55
N PRO A 6 -3.17 1.61 25.36
CA PRO A 6 -1.78 1.21 25.19
C PRO A 6 -1.62 -0.30 25.18
N GLY A 7 -0.87 -0.84 24.21
CA GLY A 7 -0.71 -2.27 24.02
C GLY A 7 -1.77 -2.96 23.14
N GLY A 8 -2.81 -2.24 22.70
CA GLY A 8 -3.81 -2.75 21.76
C GLY A 8 -4.82 -3.75 22.34
N ASP A 9 -4.84 -3.95 23.67
CA ASP A 9 -5.80 -4.82 24.33
C ASP A 9 -7.18 -4.14 24.38
N ILE A 10 -8.12 -4.65 23.59
CA ILE A 10 -9.51 -4.20 23.53
C ILE A 10 -10.49 -5.12 24.27
N SER A 11 -9.99 -6.12 25.01
CA SER A 11 -10.82 -7.06 25.79
C SER A 11 -11.37 -6.44 27.08
N GLU A 12 -10.80 -5.32 27.52
CA GLU A 12 -11.24 -4.58 28.71
C GLU A 12 -12.68 -4.07 28.54
N PRO A 13 -13.52 -4.18 29.63
CA PRO A 13 -14.96 -3.82 29.56
C PRO A 13 -15.24 -2.40 29.08
N VAL A 14 -14.44 -1.41 29.46
CA VAL A 14 -14.57 0.00 29.02
C VAL A 14 -14.31 0.11 27.53
N SER A 15 -13.27 -0.54 27.01
CA SER A 15 -12.95 -0.59 25.59
C SER A 15 -14.06 -1.23 24.80
N GLN A 16 -14.61 -2.37 25.26
CA GLN A 16 -15.72 -3.05 24.63
C GLN A 16 -17.01 -2.21 24.60
N ALA A 17 -17.34 -1.53 25.69
CA ALA A 17 -18.49 -0.63 25.75
C ALA A 17 -18.30 0.57 24.80
N THR A 18 -17.09 1.12 24.73
CA THR A 18 -16.74 2.21 23.80
C THR A 18 -16.89 1.79 22.34
N LEU A 19 -16.35 0.63 21.95
CA LEU A 19 -16.42 0.13 20.57
C LEU A 19 -17.86 -0.07 20.08
N ARG A 20 -18.82 -0.30 20.96
CA ARG A 20 -20.26 -0.41 20.59
C ARG A 20 -20.90 0.93 20.20
N ILE A 21 -20.31 2.03 20.63
CA ILE A 21 -20.90 3.37 20.48
C ILE A 21 -20.18 4.17 19.39
N VAL A 22 -18.85 4.00 19.25
CA VAL A 22 -18.03 4.82 18.36
C VAL A 22 -18.20 4.40 16.91
N LYS A 23 -18.23 5.40 16.03
CA LYS A 23 -18.34 5.23 14.58
C LYS A 23 -17.00 5.21 13.86
N VAL A 24 -15.95 5.63 14.53
CA VAL A 24 -14.56 5.62 14.02
C VAL A 24 -13.67 5.05 15.12
N PHE A 25 -12.80 4.13 14.77
CA PHE A 25 -11.85 3.52 15.69
C PHE A 25 -10.47 3.38 15.05
N TRP A 26 -9.44 3.80 15.77
CA TRP A 26 -8.04 3.61 15.40
C TRP A 26 -7.40 2.59 16.32
N GLY A 27 -7.08 1.43 15.75
CA GLY A 27 -6.37 0.36 16.45
C GLY A 27 -4.88 0.64 16.50
N LEU A 28 -4.34 1.00 17.67
CA LEU A 28 -2.90 1.10 17.85
C LEU A 28 -2.27 -0.29 17.83
N ASP A 29 -1.13 -0.40 17.16
CA ASP A 29 -0.38 -1.64 17.02
C ASP A 29 1.04 -1.46 17.54
N SER A 30 1.35 -2.12 18.66
CA SER A 30 2.67 -2.06 19.28
C SER A 30 3.76 -2.67 18.38
N SER A 31 3.42 -3.68 17.58
CA SER A 31 4.38 -4.31 16.67
C SER A 31 4.84 -3.35 15.58
N LEU A 32 3.95 -2.48 15.09
CA LEU A 32 4.29 -1.40 14.16
C LEU A 32 5.20 -0.36 14.82
N ALA A 33 4.90 0.02 16.06
CA ALA A 33 5.73 0.96 16.82
C ALA A 33 7.14 0.41 17.07
N TYR A 34 7.28 -0.87 17.45
CA TYR A 34 8.57 -1.53 17.61
C TYR A 34 9.39 -1.57 16.30
N LYS A 35 8.73 -1.73 15.17
CA LYS A 35 9.35 -1.65 13.84
C LYS A 35 9.61 -0.21 13.38
N ARG A 36 9.30 0.80 14.19
CA ARG A 36 9.36 2.23 13.86
C ARG A 36 8.52 2.61 12.64
N HIS A 37 7.42 1.87 12.44
CA HIS A 37 6.42 2.22 11.44
C HIS A 37 5.42 3.20 12.07
N PHE A 38 5.38 4.44 11.60
CA PHE A 38 4.50 5.49 12.09
C PHE A 38 3.69 6.12 10.94
N PRO A 39 2.43 6.48 11.21
CA PRO A 39 1.68 6.21 12.44
C PRO A 39 1.47 4.72 12.70
N ALA A 40 1.60 4.28 13.96
CA ALA A 40 1.47 2.88 14.37
C ALA A 40 0.00 2.46 14.53
N ILE A 41 -0.78 2.65 13.46
CA ILE A 41 -2.22 2.38 13.39
C ILE A 41 -2.43 1.15 12.52
N ASN A 42 -3.09 0.13 13.07
CA ASN A 42 -3.38 -1.09 12.35
C ASN A 42 -4.51 -0.85 11.32
N TRP A 43 -4.20 -1.03 10.05
CA TRP A 43 -5.11 -0.81 8.92
C TRP A 43 -6.19 -1.89 8.78
N LEU A 44 -5.99 -3.10 9.33
CA LEU A 44 -6.97 -4.18 9.26
C LEU A 44 -8.02 -4.12 10.37
N THR A 45 -7.66 -3.58 11.54
CA THR A 45 -8.53 -3.51 12.71
C THR A 45 -9.20 -2.15 12.91
N SER A 46 -8.63 -1.11 12.31
CA SER A 46 -9.22 0.23 12.32
C SER A 46 -10.42 0.32 11.38
N TYR A 47 -11.41 1.13 11.73
CA TYR A 47 -12.61 1.28 10.91
C TYR A 47 -13.23 2.67 11.01
N SER A 48 -14.05 2.99 10.01
CA SER A 48 -14.94 4.15 10.01
C SER A 48 -16.30 3.78 9.43
N LEU A 49 -17.37 3.98 10.18
CA LEU A 49 -18.75 3.82 9.68
C LEU A 49 -19.19 4.97 8.76
N TYR A 50 -18.35 6.00 8.61
CA TYR A 50 -18.56 7.09 7.65
C TYR A 50 -17.90 6.82 6.30
N GLN A 51 -17.29 5.65 6.11
CA GLN A 51 -16.46 5.36 4.94
C GLN A 51 -17.16 5.67 3.61
N ALA A 52 -18.41 5.24 3.44
CA ALA A 52 -19.15 5.48 2.21
C ALA A 52 -19.34 6.99 1.88
N LYS A 53 -19.49 7.83 2.92
CA LYS A 53 -19.61 9.29 2.73
C LYS A 53 -18.27 9.91 2.38
N VAL A 54 -17.19 9.45 3.03
CA VAL A 54 -15.82 9.91 2.75
C VAL A 54 -15.40 9.50 1.35
N ASP A 55 -15.69 8.27 0.94
CA ASP A 55 -15.39 7.75 -0.39
C ASP A 55 -16.11 8.57 -1.48
N ALA A 56 -17.42 8.80 -1.33
CA ALA A 56 -18.18 9.61 -2.28
C ALA A 56 -17.64 11.04 -2.40
N TRP A 57 -17.30 11.66 -1.24
CA TRP A 57 -16.69 12.98 -1.24
C TRP A 57 -15.31 13.01 -1.92
N ALA A 58 -14.47 12.01 -1.66
CA ALA A 58 -13.13 11.94 -2.24
C ALA A 58 -13.18 11.70 -3.76
N ASP A 59 -14.09 10.85 -4.24
CA ASP A 59 -14.30 10.61 -5.67
C ASP A 59 -14.79 11.85 -6.41
N GLU A 60 -15.56 12.73 -5.74
CA GLU A 60 -16.07 13.97 -6.29
C GLU A 60 -15.05 15.13 -6.22
N ASN A 61 -14.31 15.25 -5.11
CA ASN A 61 -13.54 16.46 -4.76
C ASN A 61 -12.02 16.30 -4.86
N VAL A 62 -11.50 15.08 -4.92
CA VAL A 62 -10.06 14.82 -5.03
C VAL A 62 -9.74 14.27 -6.41
N GLU A 63 -10.11 13.03 -6.65
CA GLU A 63 -9.91 12.36 -7.94
C GLU A 63 -10.95 11.27 -8.17
N PRO A 64 -11.52 11.13 -9.38
CA PRO A 64 -12.36 9.99 -9.72
C PRO A 64 -11.60 8.67 -9.46
N ASN A 65 -12.27 7.71 -8.84
CA ASN A 65 -11.70 6.40 -8.44
C ASN A 65 -10.78 6.42 -7.21
N PHE A 66 -10.77 7.47 -6.41
CA PHE A 66 -10.04 7.49 -5.13
C PHE A 66 -10.49 6.32 -4.23
N SER A 67 -11.80 6.12 -4.10
CA SER A 67 -12.39 5.02 -3.32
C SER A 67 -12.05 3.64 -3.87
N ALA A 68 -12.00 3.49 -5.20
CA ALA A 68 -11.62 2.24 -5.84
C ALA A 68 -10.15 1.88 -5.56
N GLN A 69 -9.25 2.85 -5.61
CA GLN A 69 -7.84 2.64 -5.24
C GLN A 69 -7.69 2.22 -3.77
N ARG A 70 -8.39 2.89 -2.87
CA ARG A 70 -8.38 2.53 -1.44
C ARG A 70 -8.87 1.10 -1.25
N THR A 71 -9.95 0.72 -1.91
CA THR A 71 -10.52 -0.63 -1.83
C THR A 71 -9.52 -1.68 -2.31
N GLU A 72 -8.84 -1.43 -3.43
CA GLU A 72 -7.83 -2.35 -3.95
C GLU A 72 -6.61 -2.44 -3.03
N ALA A 73 -6.14 -1.32 -2.48
CA ALA A 73 -5.05 -1.32 -1.50
C ALA A 73 -5.41 -2.15 -0.25
N MET A 74 -6.63 -1.98 0.27
CA MET A 74 -7.12 -2.77 1.40
C MET A 74 -7.23 -4.26 1.08
N ARG A 75 -7.69 -4.61 -0.12
CA ARG A 75 -7.73 -6.00 -0.58
C ARG A 75 -6.33 -6.63 -0.59
N LEU A 76 -5.33 -5.92 -1.10
CA LEU A 76 -3.95 -6.40 -1.13
C LEU A 76 -3.38 -6.59 0.28
N LEU A 77 -3.64 -5.66 1.20
CA LEU A 77 -3.20 -5.77 2.60
C LEU A 77 -3.89 -6.92 3.35
N GLN A 78 -5.16 -7.19 3.08
CA GLN A 78 -5.88 -8.33 3.64
C GLN A 78 -5.32 -9.66 3.09
N THR A 79 -5.11 -9.74 1.78
CA THR A 79 -4.52 -10.93 1.15
C THR A 79 -3.09 -11.17 1.65
N GLU A 80 -2.29 -10.11 1.88
CA GLU A 80 -0.97 -10.24 2.49
C GLU A 80 -1.05 -10.92 3.87
N ALA A 81 -2.02 -10.55 4.71
CA ALA A 81 -2.17 -11.17 6.01
C ALA A 81 -2.44 -12.68 5.90
N GLU A 82 -3.31 -13.09 4.99
CA GLU A 82 -3.61 -14.50 4.72
C GLU A 82 -2.38 -15.25 4.16
N LEU A 83 -1.66 -14.65 3.21
CA LEU A 83 -0.45 -15.25 2.64
C LEU A 83 0.67 -15.39 3.67
N ASN A 84 0.80 -14.43 4.59
CA ASN A 84 1.80 -14.51 5.66
C ASN A 84 1.58 -15.69 6.61
N GLU A 85 0.33 -16.09 6.86
CA GLU A 85 0.03 -17.31 7.62
C GLU A 85 0.56 -18.55 6.89
N ILE A 86 0.39 -18.61 5.57
CA ILE A 86 0.92 -19.70 4.73
C ILE A 86 2.45 -19.69 4.76
N VAL A 87 3.07 -18.51 4.59
CA VAL A 87 4.54 -18.35 4.61
C VAL A 87 5.15 -18.84 5.93
N GLN A 88 4.50 -18.59 7.07
CA GLN A 88 4.95 -19.07 8.37
C GLN A 88 4.96 -20.61 8.47
N LEU A 89 4.08 -21.28 7.74
CA LEU A 89 3.96 -22.74 7.79
C LEU A 89 4.90 -23.45 6.81
N VAL A 90 5.03 -22.93 5.59
CA VAL A 90 5.70 -23.64 4.48
C VAL A 90 6.80 -22.84 3.81
N GLY A 91 7.03 -21.60 4.21
CA GLY A 91 8.03 -20.71 3.61
C GLY A 91 7.55 -19.97 2.37
N VAL A 92 8.23 -18.86 2.05
CA VAL A 92 7.89 -17.98 0.90
C VAL A 92 8.08 -18.67 -0.45
N ASP A 93 8.97 -19.65 -0.53
CA ASP A 93 9.27 -20.37 -1.79
C ASP A 93 8.14 -21.28 -2.26
N ALA A 94 7.20 -21.60 -1.39
CA ALA A 94 5.98 -22.33 -1.74
C ALA A 94 4.94 -21.47 -2.47
N LEU A 95 5.08 -20.14 -2.44
CA LEU A 95 4.14 -19.22 -3.08
C LEU A 95 4.39 -19.09 -4.58
N SER A 96 3.30 -18.90 -5.32
CA SER A 96 3.34 -18.55 -6.75
C SER A 96 4.00 -17.17 -6.96
N HIS A 97 4.44 -16.90 -8.19
CA HIS A 97 4.94 -15.54 -8.54
C HIS A 97 3.88 -14.46 -8.31
N GLY A 98 2.59 -14.77 -8.57
CA GLY A 98 1.48 -13.86 -8.33
C GLY A 98 1.29 -13.55 -6.85
N ASP A 99 1.34 -14.57 -5.98
CA ASP A 99 1.22 -14.36 -4.53
C ASP A 99 2.41 -13.59 -3.97
N ARG A 100 3.62 -13.86 -4.44
CA ARG A 100 4.81 -13.07 -4.09
C ARG A 100 4.70 -11.62 -4.56
N LEU A 101 4.10 -11.37 -5.72
CA LEU A 101 3.84 -10.00 -6.18
C LEU A 101 2.86 -9.29 -5.24
N ILE A 102 1.83 -9.97 -4.73
CA ILE A 102 0.92 -9.40 -3.72
C ILE A 102 1.70 -9.02 -2.46
N LEU A 103 2.57 -9.89 -1.94
CA LEU A 103 3.40 -9.58 -0.77
C LEU A 103 4.29 -8.35 -1.00
N GLU A 104 4.95 -8.25 -2.15
CA GLU A 104 5.81 -7.10 -2.49
C GLU A 104 5.01 -5.81 -2.66
N THR A 105 3.83 -5.88 -3.28
CA THR A 105 2.96 -4.72 -3.43
C THR A 105 2.42 -4.24 -2.08
N ALA A 106 1.97 -5.16 -1.22
CA ALA A 106 1.52 -4.84 0.12
C ALA A 106 2.64 -4.25 0.98
N ARG A 107 3.88 -4.76 0.85
CA ARG A 107 5.06 -4.15 1.48
C ARG A 107 5.24 -2.69 1.03
N SER A 108 5.15 -2.43 -0.28
CA SER A 108 5.25 -1.06 -0.81
C SER A 108 4.11 -0.17 -0.27
N ILE A 109 2.88 -0.66 -0.20
CA ILE A 109 1.77 0.08 0.43
C ILE A 109 2.09 0.44 1.88
N ARG A 110 2.61 -0.50 2.67
CA ARG A 110 2.95 -0.25 4.08
C ARG A 110 4.13 0.70 4.26
N GLU A 111 5.21 0.49 3.53
CA GLU A 111 6.49 1.18 3.75
C GLU A 111 6.60 2.48 2.97
N ASP A 112 6.09 2.50 1.75
CA ASP A 112 6.25 3.65 0.86
C ASP A 112 5.06 4.61 0.90
N PHE A 113 3.88 4.14 1.33
CA PHE A 113 2.66 4.95 1.42
C PHE A 113 2.16 5.16 2.85
N LEU A 114 1.91 4.10 3.63
CA LEU A 114 1.33 4.22 4.98
C LEU A 114 2.35 4.74 6.01
N HIS A 115 3.61 4.35 5.89
CA HIS A 115 4.66 4.87 6.76
C HIS A 115 5.01 6.30 6.36
N GLN A 116 4.91 7.23 7.33
CA GLN A 116 5.17 8.65 7.15
C GLN A 116 6.23 9.13 8.15
N ASN A 117 7.22 9.85 7.69
CA ASN A 117 8.24 10.46 8.53
C ASN A 117 7.85 11.91 8.86
N SER A 118 7.32 12.12 10.06
CA SER A 118 6.89 13.44 10.53
C SER A 118 8.02 14.45 10.74
N PHE A 119 9.28 14.01 10.73
CA PHE A 119 10.46 14.87 10.85
C PHE A 119 11.10 15.22 9.50
N HIS A 120 10.61 14.66 8.39
CA HIS A 120 11.11 14.97 7.06
C HIS A 120 10.35 16.18 6.49
N GLU A 121 11.07 17.16 5.94
CA GLU A 121 10.50 18.44 5.47
C GLU A 121 9.36 18.25 4.46
N VAL A 122 9.44 17.25 3.58
CA VAL A 122 8.43 17.00 2.55
C VAL A 122 7.40 15.98 3.04
N ASP A 123 7.83 14.86 3.66
CA ASP A 123 6.94 13.76 4.03
C ASP A 123 6.04 14.06 5.24
N THR A 124 6.38 15.11 6.02
CA THR A 124 5.57 15.54 7.18
C THR A 124 4.15 15.97 6.80
N TYR A 125 3.94 16.43 5.56
CA TYR A 125 2.64 16.82 5.02
C TYR A 125 2.48 16.33 3.59
N THR A 126 1.36 15.66 3.32
CA THR A 126 1.05 15.10 1.99
C THR A 126 -0.39 15.46 1.62
N SER A 127 -0.58 16.17 0.51
CA SER A 127 -1.91 16.52 0.00
C SER A 127 -2.71 15.26 -0.40
N LEU A 128 -4.03 15.36 -0.44
CA LEU A 128 -4.89 14.26 -0.90
C LEU A 128 -4.60 13.92 -2.37
N HIS A 129 -4.31 14.92 -3.21
CA HIS A 129 -3.89 14.70 -4.60
C HIS A 129 -2.60 13.86 -4.66
N LYS A 130 -1.57 14.24 -3.92
CA LYS A 130 -0.32 13.47 -3.86
C LYS A 130 -0.54 12.05 -3.32
N GLN A 131 -1.37 11.88 -2.28
CA GLN A 131 -1.73 10.55 -1.76
C GLN A 131 -2.36 9.68 -2.85
N TYR A 132 -3.33 10.22 -3.59
CA TYR A 132 -3.93 9.52 -4.72
C TYR A 132 -2.88 9.11 -5.76
N ARG A 133 -2.03 10.05 -6.17
CA ARG A 133 -0.99 9.81 -7.17
C ARG A 133 0.06 8.78 -6.71
N MET A 134 0.47 8.81 -5.43
CA MET A 134 1.39 7.81 -4.86
C MET A 134 0.78 6.40 -4.89
N MET A 135 -0.46 6.26 -4.45
CA MET A 135 -1.15 4.96 -4.51
C MET A 135 -1.31 4.48 -5.94
N LYS A 136 -1.58 5.39 -6.88
CA LYS A 136 -1.66 5.08 -8.30
C LYS A 136 -0.36 4.50 -8.85
N LEU A 137 0.81 5.01 -8.44
CA LEU A 137 2.11 4.44 -8.83
C LEU A 137 2.23 2.97 -8.39
N ILE A 138 1.94 2.68 -7.12
CA ILE A 138 2.04 1.33 -6.55
C ILE A 138 1.07 0.37 -7.26
N LEU A 139 -0.17 0.78 -7.47
CA LEU A 139 -1.18 -0.06 -8.12
C LEU A 139 -0.94 -0.21 -9.63
N THR A 140 -0.34 0.79 -10.29
CA THR A 140 0.11 0.67 -11.69
C THR A 140 1.22 -0.37 -11.80
N PHE A 141 2.23 -0.30 -10.92
CA PHE A 141 3.25 -1.34 -10.86
C PHE A 141 2.64 -2.74 -10.67
N TYR A 142 1.75 -2.90 -9.68
CA TYR A 142 1.07 -4.18 -9.44
C TYR A 142 0.35 -4.71 -10.68
N LYS A 143 -0.40 -3.86 -11.38
CA LYS A 143 -1.14 -4.22 -12.57
C LYS A 143 -0.22 -4.68 -13.70
N GLU A 144 0.78 -3.88 -14.05
CA GLU A 144 1.70 -4.18 -15.13
C GLU A 144 2.56 -5.43 -14.82
N ALA A 145 3.04 -5.55 -13.57
CA ALA A 145 3.80 -6.71 -13.12
C ALA A 145 2.97 -8.01 -13.14
N ASN A 146 1.69 -7.93 -12.77
CA ASN A 146 0.78 -9.09 -12.81
C ASN A 146 0.56 -9.58 -14.25
N GLU A 147 0.42 -8.67 -15.20
CA GLU A 147 0.32 -9.03 -16.62
C GLU A 147 1.65 -9.65 -17.14
N ALA A 148 2.80 -9.13 -16.70
CA ALA A 148 4.10 -9.70 -17.04
C ALA A 148 4.27 -11.14 -16.49
N ILE A 149 3.82 -11.40 -15.27
CA ILE A 149 3.83 -12.75 -14.67
C ILE A 149 3.00 -13.73 -15.51
N LYS A 150 1.82 -13.32 -15.98
CA LYS A 150 0.99 -14.14 -16.88
C LYS A 150 1.68 -14.48 -18.20
N GLN A 151 2.64 -13.65 -18.61
CA GLN A 151 3.46 -13.85 -19.79
C GLN A 151 4.81 -14.52 -19.49
N GLY A 152 4.99 -15.09 -18.28
CA GLY A 152 6.15 -15.88 -17.89
C GLY A 152 7.29 -15.11 -17.24
N VAL A 153 7.15 -13.80 -17.00
CA VAL A 153 8.17 -13.04 -16.27
C VAL A 153 8.15 -13.44 -14.79
N THR A 154 9.31 -13.68 -14.20
CA THR A 154 9.43 -14.06 -12.80
C THR A 154 9.38 -12.86 -11.86
N ILE A 155 8.90 -13.06 -10.63
CA ILE A 155 8.89 -12.00 -9.60
C ILE A 155 10.30 -11.49 -9.31
N GLN A 156 11.32 -12.33 -9.38
CA GLN A 156 12.72 -11.93 -9.14
C GLN A 156 13.25 -10.93 -10.19
N LYS A 157 12.77 -11.01 -11.44
CA LYS A 157 13.09 -9.99 -12.46
C LYS A 157 12.37 -8.68 -12.18
N LEU A 158 11.08 -8.76 -11.80
CA LEU A 158 10.25 -7.58 -11.51
C LEU A 158 10.72 -6.78 -10.30
N THR A 159 11.13 -7.44 -9.22
CA THR A 159 11.61 -6.76 -8.00
C THR A 159 13.00 -6.12 -8.13
N LYS A 160 13.70 -6.39 -9.23
CA LYS A 160 15.00 -5.77 -9.56
C LYS A 160 14.91 -4.60 -10.53
N MET A 161 13.71 -4.19 -10.91
CA MET A 161 13.49 -3.03 -11.78
C MET A 161 13.97 -1.74 -11.08
N ASP A 162 14.62 -0.87 -11.82
CA ASP A 162 15.16 0.39 -11.27
C ASP A 162 14.04 1.32 -10.77
N VAL A 163 12.88 1.27 -11.41
CA VAL A 163 11.70 2.06 -11.02
C VAL A 163 11.20 1.77 -9.61
N ILE A 164 11.50 0.59 -9.03
CA ILE A 164 11.09 0.23 -7.66
C ILE A 164 11.66 1.22 -6.64
N GLU A 165 12.92 1.62 -6.77
CA GLU A 165 13.53 2.63 -5.89
C GLU A 165 12.83 3.98 -6.04
N ARG A 166 12.48 4.37 -7.27
CA ARG A 166 11.76 5.63 -7.52
C ARG A 166 10.37 5.63 -6.90
N ILE A 167 9.65 4.52 -6.95
CA ILE A 167 8.34 4.37 -6.26
C ILE A 167 8.53 4.56 -4.76
N GLY A 168 9.52 3.87 -4.15
CA GLY A 168 9.81 3.99 -2.73
C GLY A 168 10.20 5.40 -2.27
N ARG A 169 10.77 6.20 -3.15
CA ARG A 169 11.17 7.60 -2.89
C ARG A 169 10.13 8.63 -3.30
N ALA A 170 9.02 8.23 -3.91
CA ALA A 170 7.99 9.16 -4.40
C ALA A 170 7.45 10.09 -3.31
N LYS A 171 7.32 9.61 -2.07
CA LYS A 171 6.87 10.42 -0.93
C LYS A 171 7.73 11.65 -0.64
N TYR A 172 9.00 11.67 -1.05
CA TYR A 172 9.94 12.78 -0.88
C TYR A 172 9.92 13.81 -2.01
N VAL A 173 9.08 13.60 -3.03
CA VAL A 173 8.88 14.57 -4.10
C VAL A 173 8.04 15.74 -3.57
N GLU A 174 8.51 16.96 -3.78
CA GLU A 174 7.79 18.18 -3.40
C GLU A 174 6.45 18.30 -4.13
N GLU A 175 5.44 18.86 -3.47
CA GLU A 175 4.07 18.98 -4.01
C GLU A 175 4.01 19.61 -5.41
N MET A 176 4.83 20.64 -5.66
CA MET A 176 4.87 21.33 -6.96
C MET A 176 5.40 20.47 -8.11
N ASN A 177 6.12 19.38 -7.80
CA ASN A 177 6.75 18.50 -8.78
C ASN A 177 6.01 17.15 -8.93
N VAL A 178 4.93 16.92 -8.16
CA VAL A 178 4.23 15.63 -8.09
C VAL A 178 3.78 15.16 -9.47
N ASP A 179 3.03 15.98 -10.21
CA ASP A 179 2.46 15.55 -11.47
C ASP A 179 3.54 15.18 -12.49
N LYS A 180 4.54 16.03 -12.66
CA LYS A 180 5.64 15.78 -13.58
C LYS A 180 6.42 14.52 -13.21
N SER A 181 6.87 14.44 -11.95
CA SER A 181 7.70 13.31 -11.48
C SER A 181 6.94 11.99 -11.52
N TYR A 182 5.66 12.01 -11.15
CA TYR A 182 4.88 10.77 -11.10
C TYR A 182 4.45 10.30 -12.50
N ASP A 183 4.21 11.21 -13.45
CA ASP A 183 4.01 10.85 -14.85
C ASP A 183 5.26 10.20 -15.46
N GLU A 184 6.44 10.66 -15.07
CA GLU A 184 7.71 10.02 -15.47
C GLU A 184 7.82 8.61 -14.88
N ILE A 185 7.56 8.43 -13.59
CA ILE A 185 7.60 7.12 -12.93
C ILE A 185 6.57 6.16 -13.55
N GLU A 186 5.34 6.62 -13.82
CA GLU A 186 4.32 5.77 -14.47
C GLU A 186 4.79 5.29 -15.86
N ARG A 187 5.45 6.13 -16.63
CA ARG A 187 6.01 5.75 -17.94
C ARG A 187 7.14 4.75 -17.80
N GLU A 188 8.02 4.96 -16.82
CA GLU A 188 9.13 4.02 -16.55
C GLU A 188 8.62 2.65 -16.14
N ILE A 189 7.62 2.56 -15.25
CA ILE A 189 6.99 1.28 -14.89
C ILE A 189 6.58 0.52 -16.14
N LYS A 190 5.84 1.16 -17.04
CA LYS A 190 5.35 0.52 -18.27
C LYS A 190 6.48 0.14 -19.21
N THR A 191 7.49 0.98 -19.36
CA THR A 191 8.63 0.75 -20.25
C THR A 191 9.48 -0.41 -19.76
N GLU A 192 9.87 -0.42 -18.48
CA GLU A 192 10.70 -1.48 -17.90
C GLU A 192 9.97 -2.83 -17.91
N VAL A 193 8.68 -2.86 -17.58
CA VAL A 193 7.88 -4.09 -17.65
C VAL A 193 7.79 -4.62 -19.09
N ALA A 194 7.51 -3.75 -20.05
CA ALA A 194 7.47 -4.14 -21.47
C ALA A 194 8.81 -4.69 -21.96
N GLU A 195 9.92 -4.13 -21.51
CA GLU A 195 11.26 -4.66 -21.83
C GLU A 195 11.50 -6.05 -21.23
N LEU A 196 11.05 -6.29 -20.00
CA LEU A 196 11.17 -7.62 -19.38
C LEU A 196 10.34 -8.67 -20.11
N ILE A 197 9.14 -8.32 -20.55
CA ILE A 197 8.29 -9.21 -21.36
C ILE A 197 8.99 -9.56 -22.66
N ARG A 198 9.51 -8.56 -23.38
CA ARG A 198 10.22 -8.75 -24.64
C ARG A 198 11.46 -9.65 -24.48
N LYS A 199 12.30 -9.36 -23.47
CA LYS A 199 13.50 -10.18 -23.18
C LYS A 199 13.13 -11.62 -22.81
N GLY A 200 12.02 -11.84 -22.09
CA GLY A 200 11.54 -13.17 -21.77
C GLY A 200 11.04 -13.94 -23.00
N ALA A 201 10.49 -13.25 -24.00
CA ALA A 201 10.09 -13.87 -25.26
C ALA A 201 11.28 -14.26 -26.15
N ASP A 202 12.39 -13.53 -26.06
CA ASP A 202 13.62 -13.81 -26.82
C ASP A 202 14.45 -14.96 -26.20
N GLU A 203 14.16 -15.38 -24.96
CA GLU A 203 14.81 -16.48 -24.23
C GLU A 203 14.10 -17.84 -24.42
N LEU A 204 12.92 -17.89 -25.08
CA LEU A 204 12.11 -19.08 -25.35
C LEU A 204 12.32 -19.57 -26.79
#